data_8cc8e2cfc2cc9029627915addeb2511d
#
_entry.id   8cc8e2cfc2cc9029627915addeb2511d
#
_cell.length_a   1.000
_cell.length_b   1.000
_cell.length_c   1.000
_cell.angle_alpha   90.00
_cell.angle_beta   90.00
_cell.angle_gamma   90.00
#
_symmetry.space_group_name_H-M   'P 1'
#
loop_
_entity.id
_entity.type
_entity.pdbx_description
1 polymer ?
#
loop_
_entity_poly.entity_id
_entity_poly.type
_entity_poly.pdbx_seq_one_letter_code
_entity_poly.pdbx_strand_id
1 'polypeptide(L)'
;IHYVENKDSRFFPKLNEQYLEVNMNNAWEQKYRELISGEKIFNIQFSNPEYFYNAHRRAVNDIGGDEYFSMKLAAVLDIIKGGKTLVYTNWINFGIKPIQRFLDENELTYKSFTGELNSKSRLKLVKMFNNDEIDVLIITAAGGEGLDLKGVRNIIIMDPVWNHAKLKQIIGRGVRYKSHEHLPESERVVNVYKMILIEKDKGKNWLCESNTSESGD
;
A
#
# COMPACT_ATOMS: atom_id res chain seq x y z
N ILE A 1 -19.77 -26.35 -5.80
CA ILE A 1 -19.36 -25.05 -5.20
C ILE A 1 -20.55 -24.12 -5.42
N HIS A 2 -21.42 -24.02 -4.39
CA HIS A 2 -22.52 -23.06 -4.41
C HIS A 2 -21.94 -21.65 -4.19
N TYR A 3 -21.89 -20.83 -5.23
CA TYR A 3 -21.79 -19.39 -5.10
C TYR A 3 -23.05 -18.91 -4.37
N VAL A 4 -22.91 -18.43 -3.15
CA VAL A 4 -23.98 -17.70 -2.49
C VAL A 4 -23.99 -16.29 -3.13
N GLU A 5 -24.67 -16.18 -4.26
CA GLU A 5 -25.18 -14.92 -4.76
C GLU A 5 -26.30 -14.51 -3.81
N ASN A 6 -26.06 -13.51 -3.02
CA ASN A 6 -26.99 -12.61 -2.31
C ASN A 6 -26.45 -12.17 -0.95
N LYS A 7 -25.20 -11.70 -0.89
CA LYS A 7 -24.87 -10.81 0.20
C LYS A 7 -25.42 -9.43 -0.16
N ASP A 8 -26.44 -9.01 0.56
CA ASP A 8 -27.04 -7.71 0.38
C ASP A 8 -25.95 -6.63 0.38
N SER A 9 -25.81 -5.92 -0.74
CA SER A 9 -24.77 -4.92 -0.97
C SER A 9 -24.80 -3.79 0.06
N ARG A 10 -25.93 -3.55 0.72
CA ARG A 10 -26.12 -2.54 1.78
C ARG A 10 -25.24 -2.78 3.00
N PHE A 11 -24.78 -4.02 3.23
CA PHE A 11 -23.90 -4.37 4.35
C PHE A 11 -22.41 -4.28 4.04
N PHE A 12 -22.04 -3.96 2.80
CA PHE A 12 -20.67 -3.63 2.44
C PHE A 12 -20.44 -2.12 2.54
N PRO A 13 -19.27 -1.67 2.99
CA PRO A 13 -18.93 -0.26 2.90
C PRO A 13 -18.81 0.16 1.43
N LYS A 14 -19.11 1.41 1.14
CA LYS A 14 -18.84 2.02 -0.17
C LYS A 14 -17.34 2.07 -0.38
N LEU A 15 -16.90 1.72 -1.58
CA LEU A 15 -15.49 1.71 -1.95
C LEU A 15 -15.18 2.88 -2.90
N ASN A 16 -14.20 3.70 -2.54
CA ASN A 16 -13.65 4.74 -3.38
C ASN A 16 -12.19 4.39 -3.67
N GLU A 17 -11.87 4.11 -4.93
CA GLU A 17 -10.51 3.80 -5.35
C GLU A 17 -9.92 4.95 -6.17
N GLN A 18 -8.68 5.33 -5.85
CA GLN A 18 -7.96 6.35 -6.61
C GLN A 18 -6.46 6.09 -6.63
N TYR A 19 -5.81 6.61 -7.66
CA TYR A 19 -4.35 6.73 -7.70
C TYR A 19 -3.94 8.03 -7.04
N LEU A 20 -2.93 7.96 -6.17
CA LEU A 20 -2.31 9.14 -5.58
C LEU A 20 -0.92 9.31 -6.19
N GLU A 21 -0.82 10.26 -7.10
CA GLU A 21 0.42 10.61 -7.79
C GLU A 21 1.24 11.56 -6.92
N VAL A 22 2.49 11.19 -6.68
CA VAL A 22 3.43 11.97 -5.89
C VAL A 22 4.65 12.29 -6.74
N ASN A 23 4.99 13.56 -6.90
CA ASN A 23 6.17 13.96 -7.65
C ASN A 23 7.44 13.72 -6.83
N MET A 24 8.46 13.15 -7.47
CA MET A 24 9.80 13.08 -6.89
C MET A 24 10.35 14.50 -6.70
N ASN A 25 11.06 14.75 -5.61
CA ASN A 25 11.90 15.92 -5.52
C ASN A 25 13.21 15.69 -6.28
N ASN A 26 13.96 16.76 -6.55
CA ASN A 26 15.18 16.68 -7.38
C ASN A 26 16.23 15.72 -6.81
N ALA A 27 16.40 15.68 -5.48
CA ALA A 27 17.37 14.81 -4.83
C ALA A 27 16.95 13.32 -4.94
N TRP A 28 15.66 13.04 -4.78
CA TRP A 28 15.12 11.69 -4.94
C TRP A 28 15.21 11.23 -6.39
N GLU A 29 14.84 12.07 -7.34
CA GLU A 29 14.89 11.80 -8.77
C GLU A 29 16.32 11.50 -9.24
N GLN A 30 17.31 12.29 -8.80
CA GLN A 30 18.71 12.04 -9.11
C GLN A 30 19.16 10.67 -8.61
N LYS A 31 18.94 10.35 -7.33
CA LYS A 31 19.29 9.05 -6.76
C LYS A 31 18.54 7.89 -7.41
N TYR A 32 17.27 8.10 -7.74
CA TYR A 32 16.48 7.10 -8.46
C TYR A 32 17.05 6.82 -9.86
N ARG A 33 17.44 7.87 -10.59
CA ARG A 33 18.09 7.73 -11.92
C ARG A 33 19.46 7.04 -11.82
N GLU A 34 20.27 7.33 -10.81
CA GLU A 34 21.54 6.65 -10.54
C GLU A 34 21.33 5.14 -10.28
N LEU A 35 20.25 4.77 -9.58
CA LEU A 35 19.85 3.39 -9.35
C LEU A 35 19.45 2.67 -10.64
N ILE A 36 18.69 3.34 -11.50
CA ILE A 36 18.17 2.79 -12.76
C ILE A 36 19.28 2.63 -13.79
N SER A 37 20.21 3.58 -13.88
CA SER A 37 21.29 3.57 -14.87
C SER A 37 22.34 2.48 -14.61
N GLY A 38 22.26 1.78 -13.48
CA GLY A 38 23.23 0.75 -13.10
C GLY A 38 24.60 1.30 -12.68
N GLU A 39 24.72 2.62 -12.63
CA GLU A 39 25.94 3.29 -12.22
C GLU A 39 26.04 3.40 -10.70
N LYS A 40 26.49 2.35 -10.01
CA LYS A 40 27.13 2.42 -8.69
C LYS A 40 26.39 2.04 -7.40
N ILE A 41 25.16 1.56 -7.36
CA ILE A 41 24.60 1.18 -6.04
C ILE A 41 24.78 -0.31 -5.69
N PHE A 42 24.87 -1.16 -6.66
CA PHE A 42 25.27 -2.54 -6.46
C PHE A 42 26.15 -2.98 -7.63
N ASN A 43 27.35 -3.49 -7.36
CA ASN A 43 28.16 -4.28 -8.31
C ASN A 43 27.44 -5.58 -8.73
N ILE A 44 26.14 -5.53 -8.96
CA ILE A 44 25.33 -6.65 -9.40
C ILE A 44 24.99 -6.39 -10.87
N GLN A 45 25.71 -7.05 -11.76
CA GLN A 45 25.23 -7.25 -13.12
C GLN A 45 23.88 -7.94 -13.03
N PHE A 46 22.80 -7.20 -13.33
CA PHE A 46 21.46 -7.76 -13.37
C PHE A 46 21.33 -8.71 -14.56
N SER A 47 21.67 -9.96 -14.36
CA SER A 47 21.49 -11.01 -15.36
C SER A 47 20.03 -11.46 -15.51
N ASN A 48 19.12 -10.99 -14.63
CA ASN A 48 17.72 -11.35 -14.63
C ASN A 48 16.83 -10.10 -14.55
N PRO A 49 15.89 -9.90 -15.50
CA PRO A 49 14.93 -8.80 -15.50
C PRO A 49 14.14 -8.66 -14.21
N GLU A 50 13.82 -9.74 -13.49
CA GLU A 50 13.09 -9.69 -12.23
C GLU A 50 13.83 -8.91 -11.14
N TYR A 51 15.15 -9.01 -11.08
CA TYR A 51 15.95 -8.23 -10.13
C TYR A 51 15.91 -6.74 -10.44
N PHE A 52 15.95 -6.38 -11.72
CA PHE A 52 15.83 -5.01 -12.19
C PHE A 52 14.50 -4.39 -11.77
N TYR A 53 13.37 -5.02 -12.09
CA TYR A 53 12.05 -4.53 -11.68
C TYR A 53 11.87 -4.46 -10.17
N ASN A 54 12.45 -5.39 -9.42
CA ASN A 54 12.40 -5.35 -7.96
C ASN A 54 13.22 -4.19 -7.38
N ALA A 55 14.36 -3.83 -7.97
CA ALA A 55 15.14 -2.67 -7.54
C ALA A 55 14.34 -1.37 -7.70
N HIS A 56 13.69 -1.16 -8.84
CA HIS A 56 12.81 -0.01 -9.08
C HIS A 56 11.66 0.07 -8.07
N ARG A 57 11.00 -1.06 -7.81
CA ARG A 57 9.89 -1.13 -6.85
C ARG A 57 10.31 -0.85 -5.42
N ARG A 58 11.54 -1.16 -5.04
CA ARG A 58 12.10 -0.81 -3.72
C ARG A 58 12.47 0.65 -3.66
N ALA A 59 13.11 1.17 -4.70
CA ALA A 59 13.60 2.53 -4.78
C ALA A 59 12.49 3.59 -4.69
N VAL A 60 11.26 3.28 -5.09
CA VAL A 60 10.13 4.20 -4.93
C VAL A 60 9.63 4.30 -3.48
N ASN A 61 10.08 3.43 -2.59
CA ASN A 61 9.73 3.47 -1.17
C ASN A 61 10.91 3.92 -0.30
N ASP A 62 12.13 3.46 -0.63
CA ASP A 62 13.34 3.77 0.11
C ASP A 62 14.55 3.65 -0.84
N ILE A 63 15.34 4.70 -0.92
CA ILE A 63 16.58 4.77 -1.72
C ILE A 63 17.84 4.64 -0.87
N GLY A 64 17.68 4.33 0.42
CA GLY A 64 18.78 4.25 1.39
C GLY A 64 19.24 5.61 1.90
N GLY A 65 19.62 5.66 3.16
CA GLY A 65 20.03 6.87 3.90
C GLY A 65 19.05 7.24 5.00
N ASP A 66 19.58 7.78 6.10
CA ASP A 66 18.78 8.08 7.29
C ASP A 66 17.88 9.32 7.15
N GLU A 67 18.10 10.13 6.10
CA GLU A 67 17.42 11.42 5.93
C GLU A 67 16.26 11.42 4.93
N TYR A 68 15.99 10.29 4.25
CA TYR A 68 15.04 10.29 3.15
C TYR A 68 13.82 9.41 3.44
N PHE A 69 12.79 10.03 4.01
CA PHE A 69 11.46 9.45 3.94
C PHE A 69 10.96 9.45 2.50
N SER A 70 10.29 8.38 2.14
CA SER A 70 9.61 8.35 0.85
C SER A 70 8.64 9.53 0.74
N MET A 71 8.69 10.25 -0.36
CA MET A 71 7.71 11.28 -0.68
C MET A 71 6.27 10.78 -0.55
N LYS A 72 6.06 9.47 -0.79
CA LYS A 72 4.76 8.84 -0.60
C LYS A 72 4.30 8.86 0.85
N LEU A 73 5.19 8.69 1.83
CA LEU A 73 4.83 8.70 3.25
C LEU A 73 4.36 10.10 3.68
N ALA A 74 5.08 11.14 3.25
CA ALA A 74 4.65 12.51 3.52
C ALA A 74 3.25 12.80 2.92
N ALA A 75 3.00 12.32 1.70
CA ALA A 75 1.72 12.54 1.02
C ALA A 75 0.52 11.81 1.65
N VAL A 76 0.76 10.77 2.47
CA VAL A 76 -0.34 10.01 3.12
C VAL A 76 -0.53 10.35 4.60
N LEU A 77 0.28 11.25 5.17
CA LEU A 77 0.22 11.57 6.60
C LEU A 77 -1.17 12.05 7.03
N ASP A 78 -1.75 13.00 6.29
CA ASP A 78 -3.08 13.54 6.60
C ASP A 78 -4.19 12.49 6.40
N ILE A 79 -4.00 11.59 5.43
CA ILE A 79 -4.90 10.45 5.21
C ILE A 79 -4.87 9.51 6.42
N ILE A 80 -3.67 9.20 6.93
CA ILE A 80 -3.50 8.34 8.10
C ILE A 80 -4.11 9.00 9.35
N LYS A 81 -3.86 10.30 9.56
CA LYS A 81 -4.47 11.06 10.67
C LYS A 81 -5.99 11.17 10.55
N GLY A 82 -6.53 11.04 9.35
CA GLY A 82 -7.97 11.07 9.07
C GLY A 82 -8.74 9.83 9.51
N GLY A 83 -8.09 8.78 10.01
CA GLY A 83 -8.75 7.61 10.56
C GLY A 83 -8.04 6.29 10.35
N LYS A 84 -8.62 5.25 10.91
CA LYS A 84 -8.15 3.87 10.94
C LYS A 84 -7.65 3.38 9.58
N THR A 85 -6.35 3.11 9.46
CA THR A 85 -5.68 2.91 8.18
C THR A 85 -5.00 1.55 8.08
N LEU A 86 -5.23 0.86 6.96
CA LEU A 86 -4.51 -0.34 6.54
C LEU A 86 -3.46 0.05 5.51
N VAL A 87 -2.18 -0.20 5.80
CA VAL A 87 -1.08 0.05 4.86
C VAL A 87 -0.53 -1.27 4.35
N TYR A 88 -0.48 -1.41 3.03
CA TYR A 88 0.09 -2.58 2.37
C TYR A 88 1.44 -2.26 1.72
N THR A 89 2.43 -3.11 1.97
CA THR A 89 3.71 -3.11 1.26
C THR A 89 4.19 -4.54 1.00
N ASN A 90 4.96 -4.75 -0.08
CA ASN A 90 5.57 -6.05 -0.37
C ASN A 90 6.87 -6.28 0.42
N TRP A 91 7.45 -5.24 0.99
CA TRP A 91 8.82 -5.24 1.48
C TRP A 91 8.90 -5.05 2.99
N ILE A 92 9.81 -5.78 3.65
CA ILE A 92 10.13 -5.56 5.07
C ILE A 92 11.11 -4.39 5.19
N ASN A 93 12.29 -4.50 4.61
CA ASN A 93 13.34 -3.50 4.77
C ASN A 93 13.06 -2.19 4.03
N PHE A 94 12.48 -2.25 2.82
CA PHE A 94 12.17 -1.11 1.95
C PHE A 94 10.69 -0.70 2.01
N GLY A 95 9.95 -1.18 2.98
CA GLY A 95 8.53 -0.89 3.15
C GLY A 95 8.19 -0.76 4.62
N ILE A 96 8.06 -1.87 5.36
CA ILE A 96 7.66 -1.84 6.78
C ILE A 96 8.58 -0.92 7.60
N LYS A 97 9.90 -1.10 7.54
CA LYS A 97 10.84 -0.32 8.36
C LYS A 97 10.78 1.20 8.10
N PRO A 98 10.81 1.69 6.85
CA PRO A 98 10.61 3.11 6.58
C PRO A 98 9.26 3.63 7.07
N ILE A 99 8.18 2.86 6.88
CA ILE A 99 6.85 3.24 7.35
C ILE A 99 6.83 3.34 8.88
N GLN A 100 7.38 2.36 9.60
CA GLN A 100 7.45 2.37 11.06
C GLN A 100 8.19 3.61 11.58
N ARG A 101 9.38 3.90 11.03
CA ARG A 101 10.17 5.08 11.39
C ARG A 101 9.38 6.38 11.19
N PHE A 102 8.70 6.50 10.04
CA PHE A 102 7.86 7.64 9.74
C PHE A 102 6.68 7.78 10.72
N LEU A 103 6.04 6.68 11.11
CA LEU A 103 4.93 6.69 12.06
C LEU A 103 5.40 7.04 13.48
N ASP A 104 6.58 6.53 13.90
CA ASP A 104 7.20 6.87 15.18
C ASP A 104 7.50 8.37 15.27
N GLU A 105 8.05 8.97 14.21
CA GLU A 105 8.35 10.40 14.16
C GLU A 105 7.10 11.29 14.16
N ASN A 106 5.96 10.76 13.73
CA ASN A 106 4.69 11.46 13.76
C ASN A 106 3.77 11.06 14.92
N GLU A 107 4.31 10.32 15.91
CA GLU A 107 3.60 9.90 17.13
C GLU A 107 2.31 9.12 16.87
N LEU A 108 2.26 8.36 15.77
CA LEU A 108 1.11 7.55 15.36
C LEU A 108 1.23 6.12 15.89
N THR A 109 0.14 5.59 16.43
CA THR A 109 0.12 4.21 16.93
C THR A 109 -0.03 3.20 15.80
N TYR A 110 0.82 2.18 15.79
CA TYR A 110 0.79 1.17 14.74
C TYR A 110 1.19 -0.22 15.21
N LYS A 111 0.85 -1.21 14.40
CA LYS A 111 1.40 -2.58 14.46
C LYS A 111 1.66 -3.10 13.06
N SER A 112 2.63 -4.01 12.96
CA SER A 112 2.97 -4.67 11.70
C SER A 112 2.56 -6.14 11.73
N PHE A 113 1.92 -6.56 10.65
CA PHE A 113 1.43 -7.92 10.49
C PHE A 113 2.23 -8.62 9.39
N THR A 114 3.27 -9.34 9.81
CA THR A 114 4.16 -10.10 8.94
C THR A 114 3.82 -11.60 8.98
N GLY A 115 4.37 -12.37 8.05
CA GLY A 115 4.15 -13.82 7.99
C GLY A 115 4.65 -14.62 9.20
N GLU A 116 5.53 -14.05 10.03
CA GLU A 116 6.19 -14.72 11.15
C GLU A 116 5.34 -14.81 12.44
N LEU A 117 4.23 -14.08 12.48
CA LEU A 117 3.38 -14.03 13.68
C LEU A 117 2.60 -15.33 13.87
N ASN A 118 2.63 -15.88 15.08
CA ASN A 118 1.78 -17.02 15.46
C ASN A 118 0.29 -16.61 15.55
N SER A 119 -0.60 -17.60 15.52
CA SER A 119 -2.06 -17.38 15.48
C SER A 119 -2.59 -16.56 16.67
N LYS A 120 -2.02 -16.75 17.87
CA LYS A 120 -2.44 -15.99 19.08
C LYS A 120 -2.09 -14.51 18.97
N SER A 121 -0.88 -14.20 18.51
CA SER A 121 -0.44 -12.81 18.28
C SER A 121 -1.26 -12.15 17.17
N ARG A 122 -1.59 -12.89 16.11
CA ARG A 122 -2.46 -12.43 15.04
C ARG A 122 -3.83 -12.00 15.56
N LEU A 123 -4.49 -12.85 16.34
CA LEU A 123 -5.80 -12.54 16.93
C LEU A 123 -5.74 -11.33 17.87
N LYS A 124 -4.66 -11.19 18.66
CA LYS A 124 -4.46 -10.03 19.52
C LYS A 124 -4.36 -8.72 18.70
N LEU A 125 -3.56 -8.71 17.63
CA LEU A 125 -3.40 -7.53 16.77
C LEU A 125 -4.71 -7.13 16.08
N VAL A 126 -5.47 -8.11 15.57
CA VAL A 126 -6.79 -7.85 14.98
C VAL A 126 -7.74 -7.24 16.01
N LYS A 127 -7.76 -7.74 17.25
CA LYS A 127 -8.56 -7.17 18.33
C LYS A 127 -8.15 -5.73 18.64
N MET A 128 -6.85 -5.47 18.80
CA MET A 128 -6.34 -4.12 19.07
C MET A 128 -6.77 -3.14 17.95
N PHE A 129 -6.61 -3.52 16.70
CA PHE A 129 -7.06 -2.71 15.56
C PHE A 129 -8.58 -2.51 15.56
N ASN A 130 -9.35 -3.56 15.76
CA ASN A 130 -10.81 -3.47 15.76
C ASN A 130 -11.38 -2.65 16.93
N ASN A 131 -10.65 -2.58 18.05
CA ASN A 131 -11.00 -1.81 19.27
C ASN A 131 -10.44 -0.37 19.27
N ASP A 132 -9.91 0.12 18.14
CA ASP A 132 -9.33 1.46 18.02
C ASP A 132 -8.13 1.73 18.96
N GLU A 133 -7.40 0.67 19.35
CA GLU A 133 -6.18 0.78 20.16
C GLU A 133 -4.94 1.13 19.32
N ILE A 134 -5.04 1.02 18.02
CA ILE A 134 -3.99 1.37 17.04
C ILE A 134 -4.61 2.03 15.81
N ASP A 135 -3.94 3.07 15.29
CA ASP A 135 -4.38 3.85 14.14
C ASP A 135 -4.03 3.17 12.82
N VAL A 136 -2.86 2.53 12.78
CA VAL A 136 -2.29 1.96 11.54
C VAL A 136 -1.95 0.49 11.69
N LEU A 137 -2.47 -0.32 10.77
CA LEU A 137 -2.03 -1.70 10.61
C LEU A 137 -1.24 -1.86 9.31
N ILE A 138 0.04 -2.20 9.43
CA ILE A 138 0.91 -2.44 8.27
C ILE A 138 0.88 -3.93 7.95
N ILE A 139 0.60 -4.30 6.70
CA ILE A 139 0.56 -5.70 6.28
C ILE A 139 1.46 -5.96 5.07
N THR A 140 1.97 -7.19 5.00
CA THR A 140 2.59 -7.75 3.79
C THR A 140 1.68 -8.80 3.17
N ALA A 141 2.03 -9.28 1.97
CA ALA A 141 1.29 -10.35 1.30
C ALA A 141 1.17 -11.61 2.19
N ALA A 142 2.26 -12.02 2.82
CA ALA A 142 2.29 -13.21 3.67
C ALA A 142 1.55 -12.99 5.00
N GLY A 143 1.60 -11.78 5.54
CA GLY A 143 0.94 -11.45 6.82
C GLY A 143 -0.56 -11.27 6.69
N GLY A 144 -1.02 -10.72 5.57
CA GLY A 144 -2.41 -10.26 5.42
C GLY A 144 -3.47 -11.35 5.29
N GLU A 145 -3.13 -12.63 5.22
CA GLU A 145 -4.11 -13.70 5.06
C GLU A 145 -4.97 -13.91 6.33
N GLY A 146 -6.27 -14.11 6.12
CA GLY A 146 -7.22 -14.42 7.19
C GLY A 146 -7.61 -13.27 8.12
N LEU A 147 -7.18 -12.02 7.85
CA LEU A 147 -7.56 -10.86 8.65
C LEU A 147 -9.04 -10.50 8.48
N ASP A 148 -9.72 -10.24 9.57
CA ASP A 148 -11.08 -9.69 9.62
C ASP A 148 -11.05 -8.33 10.32
N LEU A 149 -10.85 -7.27 9.52
CA LEU A 149 -10.69 -5.92 10.02
C LEU A 149 -12.04 -5.17 9.97
N LYS A 150 -12.31 -4.39 11.02
CA LYS A 150 -13.54 -3.61 11.16
C LYS A 150 -13.23 -2.12 11.18
N GLY A 151 -14.13 -1.34 10.57
CA GLY A 151 -14.07 0.11 10.60
C GLY A 151 -12.87 0.73 9.88
N VAL A 152 -12.26 0.04 8.92
CA VAL A 152 -11.16 0.59 8.11
C VAL A 152 -11.66 1.79 7.32
N ARG A 153 -11.02 2.94 7.47
CA ARG A 153 -11.34 4.16 6.71
C ARG A 153 -10.50 4.31 5.45
N ASN A 154 -9.21 3.95 5.58
CA ASN A 154 -8.25 4.12 4.49
C ASN A 154 -7.47 2.83 4.26
N ILE A 155 -7.23 2.51 3.00
CA ILE A 155 -6.31 1.46 2.56
C ILE A 155 -5.28 2.11 1.66
N ILE A 156 -4.01 2.05 2.06
CA ILE A 156 -2.90 2.61 1.32
C ILE A 156 -2.06 1.48 0.72
N ILE A 157 -1.97 1.44 -0.61
CA ILE A 157 -1.15 0.49 -1.35
C ILE A 157 0.16 1.18 -1.73
N MET A 158 1.22 0.92 -0.97
CA MET A 158 2.51 1.60 -1.13
C MET A 158 3.27 1.16 -2.39
N ASP A 159 3.10 -0.10 -2.79
CA ASP A 159 3.81 -0.68 -3.93
C ASP A 159 2.87 -1.06 -5.06
N PRO A 160 3.30 -0.98 -6.32
CA PRO A 160 2.53 -1.50 -7.44
C PRO A 160 2.19 -2.97 -7.25
N VAL A 161 0.94 -3.32 -7.42
CA VAL A 161 0.44 -4.70 -7.38
C VAL A 161 0.00 -5.08 -8.77
N TRP A 162 0.82 -5.89 -9.44
CA TRP A 162 0.59 -6.32 -10.84
C TRP A 162 -0.59 -7.29 -11.00
N ASN A 163 -0.87 -8.06 -9.95
CA ASN A 163 -1.94 -9.05 -9.98
C ASN A 163 -3.23 -8.45 -9.40
N HIS A 164 -4.23 -8.26 -10.25
CA HIS A 164 -5.52 -7.71 -9.87
C HIS A 164 -6.24 -8.55 -8.80
N ALA A 165 -6.12 -9.88 -8.84
CA ALA A 165 -6.71 -10.76 -7.83
C ALA A 165 -6.04 -10.52 -6.45
N LYS A 166 -4.72 -10.33 -6.43
CA LYS A 166 -3.98 -9.98 -5.21
C LYS A 166 -4.41 -8.63 -4.66
N LEU A 167 -4.57 -7.62 -5.52
CA LEU A 167 -5.07 -6.31 -5.12
C LEU A 167 -6.47 -6.41 -4.49
N LYS A 168 -7.39 -7.13 -5.12
CA LYS A 168 -8.72 -7.41 -4.56
C LYS A 168 -8.67 -8.11 -3.21
N GLN A 169 -7.74 -9.06 -3.03
CA GLN A 169 -7.55 -9.73 -1.74
C GLN A 169 -7.08 -8.77 -0.65
N ILE A 170 -6.16 -7.85 -0.96
CA ILE A 170 -5.68 -6.84 -0.01
C ILE A 170 -6.84 -5.92 0.39
N ILE A 171 -7.55 -5.34 -0.57
CA ILE A 171 -8.70 -4.48 -0.34
C ILE A 171 -9.78 -5.21 0.46
N GLY A 172 -10.04 -6.47 0.12
CA GLY A 172 -10.99 -7.32 0.80
C GLY A 172 -10.69 -7.62 2.28
N ARG A 173 -9.53 -7.19 2.82
CA ARG A 173 -9.27 -7.28 4.27
C ARG A 173 -10.01 -6.20 5.05
N GLY A 174 -10.15 -5.01 4.46
CA GLY A 174 -10.89 -3.88 5.07
C GLY A 174 -12.29 -3.72 4.52
N VAL A 175 -12.62 -4.30 3.34
CA VAL A 175 -13.92 -4.18 2.68
C VAL A 175 -14.63 -5.54 2.72
N ARG A 176 -15.37 -5.80 3.78
CA ARG A 176 -16.08 -7.07 3.98
C ARG A 176 -17.54 -6.85 4.35
N TYR A 177 -18.30 -7.93 4.17
CA TYR A 177 -19.67 -7.99 4.65
C TYR A 177 -19.72 -7.66 6.15
N LYS A 178 -20.53 -6.66 6.52
CA LYS A 178 -20.73 -6.19 7.91
C LYS A 178 -19.48 -5.61 8.61
N SER A 179 -18.38 -5.37 7.91
CA SER A 179 -17.17 -4.80 8.52
C SER A 179 -17.36 -3.38 9.04
N HIS A 180 -18.39 -2.68 8.61
CA HIS A 180 -18.72 -1.29 8.99
C HIS A 180 -20.13 -1.16 9.60
N GLU A 181 -20.79 -2.26 9.95
CA GLU A 181 -22.16 -2.27 10.46
C GLU A 181 -22.34 -1.43 11.73
N HIS A 182 -21.30 -1.36 12.57
CA HIS A 182 -21.26 -0.59 13.81
C HIS A 182 -21.17 0.93 13.59
N LEU A 183 -20.93 1.38 12.36
CA LEU A 183 -20.80 2.80 12.01
C LEU A 183 -22.11 3.35 11.40
N PRO A 184 -22.36 4.67 11.53
CA PRO A 184 -23.42 5.34 10.78
C PRO A 184 -23.28 5.09 9.28
N GLU A 185 -24.37 5.03 8.55
CA GLU A 185 -24.38 4.71 7.11
C GLU A 185 -23.50 5.68 6.29
N SER A 186 -23.53 6.97 6.63
CA SER A 186 -22.69 8.01 6.00
C SER A 186 -21.18 7.78 6.17
N GLU A 187 -20.81 6.99 7.16
CA GLU A 187 -19.41 6.67 7.48
C GLU A 187 -18.95 5.30 6.97
N ARG A 188 -19.85 4.54 6.35
CA ARG A 188 -19.52 3.22 5.77
C ARG A 188 -18.82 3.35 4.43
N VAL A 189 -17.70 4.06 4.43
CA VAL A 189 -16.88 4.33 3.24
C VAL A 189 -15.44 3.93 3.51
N VAL A 190 -14.83 3.24 2.55
CA VAL A 190 -13.40 2.90 2.54
C VAL A 190 -12.76 3.56 1.33
N ASN A 191 -11.76 4.40 1.58
CA ASN A 191 -10.94 5.02 0.54
C ASN A 191 -9.70 4.18 0.29
N VAL A 192 -9.42 3.84 -0.96
CA VAL A 192 -8.24 3.10 -1.39
C VAL A 192 -7.32 4.00 -2.19
N TYR A 193 -6.12 4.18 -1.70
CA TYR A 193 -5.09 5.00 -2.31
C TYR A 193 -3.98 4.10 -2.88
N LYS A 194 -3.85 4.10 -4.20
CA LYS A 194 -2.79 3.39 -4.92
C LYS A 194 -1.66 4.39 -5.20
N MET A 195 -0.56 4.25 -4.48
CA MET A 195 0.54 5.23 -4.52
C MET A 195 1.39 5.07 -5.77
N ILE A 196 1.59 6.16 -6.50
CA ILE A 196 2.49 6.25 -7.65
C ILE A 196 3.48 7.37 -7.39
N LEU A 197 4.77 7.08 -7.57
CA LEU A 197 5.83 8.08 -7.53
C LEU A 197 6.22 8.43 -8.97
N ILE A 198 6.17 9.72 -9.32
CA ILE A 198 6.34 10.23 -10.69
C ILE A 198 7.58 11.10 -10.78
N GLU A 199 8.38 10.90 -11.83
CA GLU A 199 9.44 11.83 -12.22
C GLU A 199 8.82 13.12 -12.76
N LYS A 200 9.37 14.29 -12.41
CA LYS A 200 8.80 15.60 -12.78
C LYS A 200 8.60 15.78 -14.28
N ASP A 201 9.49 15.25 -15.10
CA ASP A 201 9.51 15.48 -16.55
C ASP A 201 8.67 14.51 -17.37
N LYS A 202 8.14 13.43 -16.76
CA LYS A 202 7.42 12.37 -17.47
C LYS A 202 5.92 12.28 -17.14
N GLY A 203 5.39 13.20 -16.36
CA GLY A 203 4.08 13.11 -15.69
C GLY A 203 2.83 13.11 -16.56
N LYS A 204 2.91 13.05 -17.90
CA LYS A 204 1.70 13.02 -18.75
C LYS A 204 1.67 11.97 -19.87
N ASN A 205 2.79 11.38 -20.26
CA ASN A 205 2.83 10.56 -21.49
C ASN A 205 2.67 9.06 -21.32
N TRP A 206 3.00 8.49 -20.18
CA TRP A 206 3.00 7.03 -20.04
C TRP A 206 1.62 6.40 -19.80
N LEU A 207 0.64 7.16 -19.32
CA LEU A 207 -0.75 6.68 -19.18
C LEU A 207 -1.52 6.64 -20.52
N CYS A 208 -1.04 7.37 -21.55
CA CYS A 208 -1.68 7.43 -22.86
C CYS A 208 -1.19 6.35 -23.83
N GLU A 209 0.00 5.77 -23.63
CA GLU A 209 0.56 4.78 -24.55
C GLU A 209 0.03 3.36 -24.38
N SER A 210 -0.66 3.06 -23.27
CA SER A 210 -1.22 1.72 -23.03
C SER A 210 -2.59 1.46 -23.67
N ASN A 211 -3.21 2.46 -24.32
CA ASN A 211 -4.57 2.33 -24.88
C ASN A 211 -4.64 2.40 -26.43
N THR A 212 -3.52 2.34 -27.16
CA THR A 212 -3.53 2.47 -28.61
C THR A 212 -2.98 1.27 -29.39
N SER A 213 -3.13 0.06 -28.89
CA SER A 213 -2.80 -1.14 -29.69
C SER A 213 -3.87 -2.22 -29.60
N GLU A 214 -5.12 -1.86 -29.89
CA GLU A 214 -6.15 -2.81 -30.33
C GLU A 214 -7.12 -2.10 -31.26
N SER A 215 -6.69 -1.89 -32.50
CA SER A 215 -7.58 -1.83 -33.69
C SER A 215 -6.70 -1.89 -34.94
N GLY A 216 -6.66 -3.03 -35.56
CA GLY A 216 -5.98 -3.15 -36.85
C GLY A 216 -5.90 -4.61 -37.32
N ASP A 217 -6.97 -5.03 -38.01
CA ASP A 217 -7.08 -6.12 -39.00
C ASP A 217 -6.80 -7.56 -38.58
#